data_e327f72ac15456ba9eddc0b160cfe169
#
_entry.id   e327f72ac15456ba9eddc0b160cfe169
#
_cell.length_a   1.000
_cell.length_b   1.000
_cell.length_c   1.000
_cell.angle_alpha   90.00
_cell.angle_beta   90.00
_cell.angle_gamma   90.00
#
_symmetry.space_group_name_H-M   'P 1'
#
loop_
_entity.id
_entity.type
_entity.pdbx_description
1 polymer ?
#
loop_
_entity_poly.entity_id
_entity_poly.type
_entity_poly.pdbx_seq_one_letter_code
_entity_poly.pdbx_strand_id
1 'polypeptide(L)' 'ALLNYRNITTNQQDYVGTYYHLGKLLEQDNQEDEALEVYKKGILIAQKIQDLHALAELKNALQNLEIEMDL' A
#
# COMPACT_ATOMS: atom_id res chain seq x y z
N ALA A 1 12.74 -18.08 0.42
CA ALA A 1 11.68 -17.12 0.73
C ALA A 1 12.24 -15.93 1.47
N LEU A 2 12.99 -16.14 2.53
CA LEU A 2 13.58 -15.05 3.30
C LEU A 2 14.57 -14.25 2.47
N LEU A 3 15.31 -14.95 1.62
CA LEU A 3 16.27 -14.29 0.75
C LEU A 3 15.58 -13.32 -0.21
N ASN A 4 14.41 -13.70 -0.68
CA ASN A 4 13.65 -12.82 -1.56
C ASN A 4 13.23 -11.55 -0.85
N TYR A 5 12.88 -11.65 0.42
CA TYR A 5 12.53 -10.47 1.18
C TYR A 5 13.69 -9.49 1.27
N ARG A 6 14.88 -10.01 1.47
CA ARG A 6 16.05 -9.15 1.56
C ARG A 6 16.30 -8.43 0.24
N ASN A 7 16.12 -9.13 -0.86
CA ASN A 7 16.29 -8.53 -2.16
C ASN A 7 15.27 -7.43 -2.41
N ILE A 8 14.05 -7.65 -1.97
CA ILE A 8 12.98 -6.67 -2.13
C ILE A 8 13.27 -5.43 -1.28
N THR A 9 13.78 -5.62 -0.09
CA THR A 9 13.98 -4.49 0.81
C THR A 9 15.08 -3.54 0.33
N THR A 10 15.91 -3.96 -0.61
CA THR A 10 16.90 -3.08 -1.17
C THR A 10 16.30 -2.13 -2.21
N ASN A 11 15.10 -2.40 -2.68
CA ASN A 11 14.40 -1.57 -3.65
C ASN A 11 13.12 -1.03 -3.02
N GLN A 12 13.17 0.23 -2.61
CA GLN A 12 12.03 0.83 -1.91
C GLN A 12 10.80 0.98 -2.79
N GLN A 13 10.98 1.14 -4.08
CA GLN A 13 9.84 1.24 -5.00
C GLN A 13 9.07 -0.07 -5.04
N ASP A 14 9.78 -1.19 -5.08
CA ASP A 14 9.11 -2.49 -5.05
C ASP A 14 8.40 -2.69 -3.71
N TYR A 15 9.01 -2.20 -2.65
CA TYR A 15 8.44 -2.31 -1.32
C TYR A 15 7.11 -1.56 -1.24
N VAL A 16 7.07 -0.35 -1.80
CA VAL A 16 5.84 0.44 -1.83
C VAL A 16 4.77 -0.26 -2.65
N GLY A 17 5.14 -0.85 -3.78
CA GLY A 17 4.20 -1.62 -4.58
C GLY A 17 3.61 -2.78 -3.83
N THR A 18 4.40 -3.40 -2.94
CA THR A 18 3.91 -4.48 -2.09
C THR A 18 2.78 -4.00 -1.18
N TYR A 19 2.88 -2.80 -0.64
CA TYR A 19 1.80 -2.25 0.19
C TYR A 19 0.52 -2.09 -0.59
N TYR A 20 0.61 -1.64 -1.83
CA TYR A 20 -0.57 -1.51 -2.68
C TYR A 20 -1.25 -2.86 -2.90
N HIS A 21 -0.47 -3.86 -3.27
CA HIS A 21 -1.00 -5.22 -3.48
C HIS A 21 -1.59 -5.80 -2.22
N LEU A 22 -0.91 -5.62 -1.10
CA LEU A 22 -1.39 -6.13 0.17
C LEU A 22 -2.72 -5.49 0.55
N GLY A 23 -2.82 -4.19 0.37
CA GLY A 23 -4.08 -3.49 0.63
C GLY A 23 -5.22 -4.02 -0.21
N LYS A 24 -4.97 -4.27 -1.49
CA LYS A 24 -5.99 -4.82 -2.37
C LYS A 24 -6.43 -6.22 -1.94
N LEU A 25 -5.48 -7.05 -1.53
CA LEU A 25 -5.82 -8.38 -1.04
C LEU A 25 -6.66 -8.31 0.23
N LEU A 26 -6.32 -7.40 1.11
CA LEU A 26 -7.08 -7.23 2.35
C LEU A 26 -8.50 -6.77 2.06
N GLU A 27 -8.69 -5.88 1.08
CA GLU A 27 -10.03 -5.49 0.68
C GLU A 27 -10.83 -6.68 0.19
N GLN A 28 -10.22 -7.53 -0.63
CA GLN A 28 -10.88 -8.72 -1.16
C GLN A 28 -11.26 -9.69 -0.05
N ASP A 29 -10.49 -9.70 1.02
CA ASP A 29 -10.72 -10.59 2.15
C ASP A 29 -11.62 -9.95 3.21
N ASN A 30 -12.24 -8.83 2.90
CA ASN A 30 -13.15 -8.09 3.78
C ASN A 30 -12.46 -7.58 5.05
N GLN A 31 -11.15 -7.36 4.98
CA GLN A 31 -10.38 -6.79 6.08
C GLN A 31 -10.08 -5.33 5.78
N GLU A 32 -11.13 -4.55 5.70
CA GLU A 32 -11.03 -3.16 5.26
C GLU A 32 -10.25 -2.29 6.23
N ASP A 33 -10.41 -2.54 7.51
CA ASP A 33 -9.67 -1.76 8.52
C ASP A 33 -8.16 -1.94 8.34
N GLU A 34 -7.73 -3.17 8.10
CA GLU A 34 -6.32 -3.44 7.88
C GLU A 34 -5.85 -2.87 6.55
N ALA A 35 -6.70 -2.92 5.54
CA ALA A 35 -6.37 -2.34 4.25
C ALA A 35 -6.11 -0.83 4.38
N LEU A 36 -6.94 -0.14 5.16
CA LEU A 36 -6.73 1.29 5.43
C LEU A 36 -5.35 1.54 5.99
N GLU A 37 -4.97 0.76 7.01
CA GLU A 37 -3.67 0.94 7.64
C GLU A 37 -2.54 0.68 6.67
N VAL A 38 -2.66 -0.35 5.86
CA VAL A 38 -1.64 -0.68 4.88
C VAL A 38 -1.48 0.44 3.85
N TYR A 39 -2.58 0.96 3.34
CA TYR A 39 -2.52 2.06 2.38
C TYR A 39 -1.88 3.30 3.00
N LYS A 40 -2.23 3.62 4.24
CA LYS A 40 -1.66 4.78 4.92
C LYS A 40 -0.15 4.64 5.08
N LYS A 41 0.30 3.45 5.46
CA LYS A 41 1.73 3.21 5.60
C LYS A 41 2.44 3.33 4.26
N GLY A 42 1.84 2.77 3.21
CA GLY A 42 2.41 2.87 1.88
C GLY A 42 2.53 4.32 1.42
N ILE A 43 1.52 5.13 1.72
CA ILE A 43 1.54 6.55 1.37
C ILE A 43 2.71 7.25 2.05
N LEU A 44 2.94 6.99 3.33
CA LEU A 44 4.05 7.60 4.04
C LEU A 44 5.39 7.23 3.42
N ILE A 45 5.54 5.97 3.05
CA ILE A 45 6.77 5.51 2.42
C ILE A 45 6.94 6.14 1.04
N ALA A 46 5.86 6.18 0.26
CA ALA A 46 5.92 6.78 -1.07
C ALA A 46 6.30 8.25 -1.01
N GLN A 47 5.79 8.98 -0.01
CA GLN A 47 6.15 10.37 0.20
C GLN A 47 7.64 10.50 0.54
N LYS A 48 8.11 9.61 1.39
CA LYS A 48 9.49 9.66 1.86
C LYS A 48 10.48 9.43 0.71
N ILE A 49 10.17 8.49 -0.16
CA ILE A 49 11.06 8.19 -1.29
C ILE A 49 10.70 9.00 -2.53
N GLN A 50 9.68 9.82 -2.45
CA GLN A 50 9.22 10.69 -3.54
C GLN A 50 8.79 9.91 -4.78
N ASP A 51 8.17 8.77 -4.56
CA ASP A 51 7.59 7.97 -5.64
C ASP A 51 6.18 8.48 -5.92
N LEU A 52 6.09 9.46 -6.80
CA LEU A 52 4.82 10.15 -7.06
C LEU A 52 3.78 9.24 -7.69
N HIS A 53 4.23 8.29 -8.51
CA HIS A 53 3.30 7.35 -9.15
C HIS A 53 2.64 6.45 -8.11
N ALA A 54 3.45 5.84 -7.25
CA ALA A 54 2.92 4.98 -6.19
C ALA A 54 2.06 5.78 -5.21
N LEU A 55 2.49 7.01 -4.92
CA LEU A 55 1.73 7.87 -4.03
C LEU A 55 0.33 8.12 -4.55
N ALA A 56 0.21 8.44 -5.84
CA ALA A 56 -1.09 8.69 -6.45
C ALA A 56 -1.96 7.45 -6.42
N GLU A 57 -1.39 6.29 -6.72
CA GLU A 57 -2.14 5.04 -6.71
C GLU A 57 -2.63 4.69 -5.31
N LEU A 58 -1.77 4.85 -4.32
CA LEU A 58 -2.13 4.54 -2.94
C LEU A 58 -3.19 5.49 -2.41
N LYS A 59 -3.08 6.78 -2.74
CA LYS A 59 -4.09 7.75 -2.33
C LYS A 59 -5.44 7.45 -2.96
N ASN A 60 -5.45 7.10 -4.24
CA ASN A 60 -6.68 6.70 -4.92
C ASN A 60 -7.31 5.48 -4.25
N ALA A 61 -6.50 4.47 -3.98
CA ALA A 61 -7.00 3.25 -3.36
C ALA A 61 -7.57 3.54 -1.98
N LEU A 62 -6.88 4.37 -1.21
CA LEU A 62 -7.35 4.73 0.12
C LEU A 62 -8.66 5.49 0.05
N GLN A 63 -8.75 6.47 -0.84
CA GLN A 63 -9.95 7.26 -1.00
C GLN A 63 -11.15 6.41 -1.39
N ASN A 64 -10.95 5.51 -2.35
CA ASN A 64 -12.02 4.62 -2.77
C ASN A 64 -12.48 3.72 -1.63
N LEU A 65 -11.54 3.22 -0.85
CA LEU A 65 -11.87 2.37 0.28
C LEU A 65 -12.65 3.14 1.35
N GLU A 66 -12.24 4.37 1.62
CA GLU A 66 -12.96 5.20 2.58
C GLU A 66 -14.39 5.46 2.14
N ILE A 67 -14.60 5.67 0.86
CA ILE A 67 -15.94 5.87 0.31
C ILE A 67 -16.77 4.61 0.52
N GLU A 68 -16.20 3.45 0.24
CA GLU A 68 -16.93 2.19 0.41
C GLU A 68 -17.26 1.91 1.87
N MET A 69 -16.39 2.32 2.78
CA MET A 69 -16.61 2.16 4.21
C MET A 69 -17.51 3.24 4.79
N ASP A 70 -17.84 4.21 4.01
CA ASP A 70 -18.70 5.33 4.43
C ASP A 70 -18.06 6.13 5.57
N LEU A 71 -16.79 6.40 5.41
CA LEU A 71 -16.05 7.20 6.39
C LEU A 71 -16.09 8.68 6.10
#